data_47dd0297b4e1858d77c5dd696939fc58
#
_entry.id   47dd0297b4e1858d77c5dd696939fc58
#
_cell.length_a   1.000
_cell.length_b   1.000
_cell.length_c   1.000
_cell.angle_alpha   90.00
_cell.angle_beta   90.00
_cell.angle_gamma   90.00
#
_symmetry.space_group_name_H-M   'P 1'
#
loop_
_entity.id
_entity.type
_entity.pdbx_description
1 polymer ?
#
loop_
_entity_poly.entity_id
_entity_poly.type
_entity_poly.pdbx_seq_one_letter_code
_entity_poly.pdbx_strand_id
1 'polypeptide(L)'
;WDYADFPAFNEPVPGATRVPTTGDEIGVTYHPDVPYATAGTTTLHLQILVPQTRNQTDATTYPCMVHVQGSAWMKQDRTALVPPLSRIAERGFVVAIVEYRHSGIASFPAQIQDARNAVRFMRANAAQYHVDADNLFLSGCSSGGQVALLAAVAHAADRTDMDDTSLSLAPNAADVSDATRGVIDYFGAVNGQICLLYTSPSPRDISGS
;
A
#
# COMPACT_ATOMS: atom_id res chain seq x y z
N TRP A 1 -2.08 -34.76 14.20
CA TRP A 1 -1.57 -35.20 12.90
C TRP A 1 -0.26 -34.47 12.64
N ASP A 2 0.84 -35.22 12.57
CA ASP A 2 2.12 -34.68 12.14
C ASP A 2 2.36 -35.06 10.67
N TYR A 3 3.04 -34.20 9.92
CA TYR A 3 3.39 -34.47 8.52
C TYR A 3 4.24 -35.74 8.38
N ALA A 4 4.98 -36.08 9.43
CA ALA A 4 5.77 -37.32 9.52
C ALA A 4 4.91 -38.61 9.58
N ASP A 5 3.61 -38.50 9.93
CA ASP A 5 2.69 -39.64 10.02
C ASP A 5 2.22 -40.13 8.65
N PHE A 6 2.47 -39.36 7.59
CA PHE A 6 2.10 -39.74 6.22
C PHE A 6 3.23 -40.52 5.55
N PRO A 7 2.96 -41.72 5.01
CA PRO A 7 3.97 -42.44 4.28
C PRO A 7 4.42 -41.67 3.05
N ALA A 8 5.74 -41.55 2.85
CA ALA A 8 6.26 -40.94 1.64
C ALA A 8 5.83 -41.75 0.40
N PHE A 9 5.08 -41.12 -0.50
CA PHE A 9 4.71 -41.74 -1.77
C PHE A 9 5.86 -41.53 -2.76
N ASN A 10 6.62 -42.59 -3.04
CA ASN A 10 7.82 -42.52 -3.87
C ASN A 10 7.60 -43.02 -5.31
N GLU A 11 6.41 -43.50 -5.61
CA GLU A 11 6.11 -44.03 -6.96
C GLU A 11 5.53 -42.92 -7.85
N PRO A 12 5.97 -42.77 -9.10
CA PRO A 12 5.39 -41.80 -10.01
C PRO A 12 3.96 -42.20 -10.36
N VAL A 13 3.02 -41.26 -10.16
CA VAL A 13 1.62 -41.45 -10.57
C VAL A 13 1.56 -41.45 -12.10
N PRO A 14 0.98 -42.45 -12.76
CA PRO A 14 0.86 -42.49 -14.21
C PRO A 14 0.21 -41.22 -14.78
N GLY A 15 0.85 -40.56 -15.72
CA GLY A 15 0.38 -39.32 -16.34
C GLY A 15 0.71 -38.03 -15.55
N ALA A 16 1.31 -38.14 -14.37
CA ALA A 16 1.77 -36.97 -13.63
C ALA A 16 3.13 -36.46 -14.16
N THR A 17 3.23 -35.15 -14.35
CA THR A 17 4.51 -34.51 -14.66
C THR A 17 5.07 -33.89 -13.38
N ARG A 18 6.31 -34.24 -13.06
CA ARG A 18 7.01 -33.62 -11.93
C ARG A 18 7.46 -32.22 -12.33
N VAL A 19 6.96 -31.20 -11.66
CA VAL A 19 7.43 -29.82 -11.81
C VAL A 19 8.60 -29.62 -10.84
N PRO A 20 9.83 -29.43 -11.35
CA PRO A 20 10.96 -29.12 -10.48
C PRO A 20 10.78 -27.71 -9.88
N THR A 21 11.11 -27.54 -8.61
CA THR A 21 11.20 -26.26 -7.96
C THR A 21 12.63 -26.00 -7.52
N THR A 22 13.10 -24.76 -7.67
CA THR A 22 14.46 -24.35 -7.27
C THR A 22 14.52 -23.89 -5.82
N GLY A 23 13.37 -23.48 -5.27
CA GLY A 23 13.25 -22.83 -3.98
C GLY A 23 13.35 -21.31 -4.07
N ASP A 24 13.53 -20.76 -5.27
CA ASP A 24 13.63 -19.32 -5.53
C ASP A 24 12.30 -18.74 -6.04
N GLU A 25 11.28 -19.60 -6.18
CA GLU A 25 9.93 -19.15 -6.55
C GLU A 25 9.37 -18.25 -5.47
N ILE A 26 8.87 -17.08 -5.88
CA ILE A 26 8.30 -16.10 -4.97
C ILE A 26 6.81 -16.39 -4.76
N GLY A 27 6.46 -16.79 -3.54
CA GLY A 27 5.10 -16.73 -3.04
C GLY A 27 4.78 -15.36 -2.46
N VAL A 28 3.58 -15.18 -1.97
CA VAL A 28 3.15 -13.94 -1.30
C VAL A 28 2.46 -14.26 0.01
N THR A 29 2.97 -13.71 1.09
CA THR A 29 2.29 -13.71 2.39
C THR A 29 1.40 -12.48 2.49
N TYR A 30 0.12 -12.67 2.78
CA TYR A 30 -0.84 -11.59 2.92
C TYR A 30 -1.14 -11.34 4.41
N HIS A 31 -0.95 -10.08 4.84
CA HIS A 31 -1.30 -9.59 6.15
C HIS A 31 -2.51 -8.66 6.02
N PRO A 32 -3.72 -9.13 6.32
CA PRO A 32 -4.93 -8.32 6.22
C PRO A 32 -5.08 -7.33 7.38
N ASP A 33 -5.70 -6.20 7.07
CA ASP A 33 -6.21 -5.23 8.05
C ASP A 33 -5.21 -4.84 9.17
N VAL A 34 -3.97 -4.58 8.78
CA VAL A 34 -2.91 -4.16 9.71
C VAL A 34 -3.15 -2.71 10.15
N PRO A 35 -3.44 -2.43 11.43
CA PRO A 35 -3.67 -1.06 11.89
C PRO A 35 -2.38 -0.25 11.87
N TYR A 36 -2.40 0.95 11.28
CA TYR A 36 -1.22 1.82 11.21
C TYR A 36 -1.41 3.19 11.85
N ALA A 37 -2.65 3.68 11.96
CA ALA A 37 -2.97 4.94 12.60
C ALA A 37 -4.42 4.96 13.12
N THR A 38 -4.70 5.82 14.09
CA THR A 38 -6.06 6.04 14.60
C THR A 38 -6.35 7.53 14.66
N ALA A 39 -7.47 7.93 14.05
CA ALA A 39 -8.00 9.30 14.06
C ALA A 39 -9.29 9.34 14.88
N GLY A 40 -9.22 9.80 16.12
CA GLY A 40 -10.37 9.74 17.05
C GLY A 40 -10.83 8.30 17.27
N THR A 41 -12.01 7.93 16.75
CA THR A 41 -12.57 6.58 16.84
C THR A 41 -12.33 5.74 15.57
N THR A 42 -11.71 6.31 14.53
CA THR A 42 -11.48 5.64 13.26
C THR A 42 -10.07 5.06 13.21
N THR A 43 -9.95 3.74 13.14
CA THR A 43 -8.68 3.08 12.90
C THR A 43 -8.48 2.87 11.40
N LEU A 44 -7.30 3.21 10.91
CA LEU A 44 -6.88 3.08 9.52
C LEU A 44 -5.98 1.86 9.35
N HIS A 45 -6.15 1.14 8.27
CA HIS A 45 -5.50 -0.15 8.05
C HIS A 45 -4.69 -0.19 6.75
N LEU A 46 -3.71 -1.07 6.72
CA LEU A 46 -3.00 -1.48 5.53
C LEU A 46 -3.37 -2.93 5.17
N GLN A 47 -3.39 -3.21 3.88
CA GLN A 47 -3.30 -4.57 3.37
C GLN A 47 -1.85 -4.77 2.93
N ILE A 48 -1.10 -5.67 3.56
CA ILE A 48 0.32 -5.83 3.30
C ILE A 48 0.58 -7.17 2.61
N LEU A 49 1.28 -7.12 1.49
CA LEU A 49 1.71 -8.27 0.69
C LEU A 49 3.23 -8.36 0.75
N VAL A 50 3.74 -9.43 1.30
CA VAL A 50 5.18 -9.66 1.50
C VAL A 50 5.65 -10.79 0.59
N PRO A 51 6.66 -10.57 -0.26
CA PRO A 51 7.32 -11.65 -0.99
C PRO A 51 7.85 -12.71 -0.03
N GLN A 52 7.72 -13.97 -0.39
CA GLN A 52 8.25 -15.07 0.39
C GLN A 52 8.88 -16.10 -0.52
N THR A 53 10.13 -16.49 -0.24
CA THR A 53 10.81 -17.60 -0.89
C THR A 53 11.15 -18.67 0.13
N ARG A 54 11.34 -19.90 -0.34
CA ARG A 54 11.74 -21.02 0.52
C ARG A 54 13.10 -20.78 1.19
N ASN A 55 14.00 -20.06 0.50
CA ASN A 55 15.36 -19.79 0.97
C ASN A 55 15.49 -18.45 1.68
N GLN A 56 14.38 -17.77 1.97
CA GLN A 56 14.37 -16.47 2.66
C GLN A 56 14.92 -16.59 4.08
N THR A 57 15.72 -15.62 4.47
CA THR A 57 16.25 -15.46 5.83
C THR A 57 15.74 -14.16 6.44
N ASP A 58 15.93 -13.96 7.72
CA ASP A 58 15.57 -12.70 8.41
C ASP A 58 16.31 -11.48 7.85
N ALA A 59 17.48 -11.70 7.22
CA ALA A 59 18.24 -10.63 6.56
C ALA A 59 17.74 -10.30 5.13
N THR A 60 16.82 -11.08 4.58
CA THR A 60 16.26 -10.81 3.25
C THR A 60 15.32 -9.61 3.32
N THR A 61 15.56 -8.59 2.49
CA THR A 61 14.72 -7.40 2.40
C THR A 61 14.33 -7.11 0.95
N TYR A 62 13.20 -6.43 0.78
CA TYR A 62 12.64 -6.07 -0.53
C TYR A 62 12.30 -4.59 -0.56
N PRO A 63 12.40 -3.91 -1.72
CA PRO A 63 11.84 -2.58 -1.88
C PRO A 63 10.35 -2.59 -1.58
N CYS A 64 9.82 -1.50 -1.04
CA CYS A 64 8.43 -1.39 -0.64
C CYS A 64 7.68 -0.38 -1.50
N MET A 65 6.53 -0.79 -2.03
CA MET A 65 5.58 0.09 -2.69
C MET A 65 4.38 0.35 -1.78
N VAL A 66 4.23 1.58 -1.31
CA VAL A 66 3.06 2.05 -0.58
C VAL A 66 2.05 2.58 -1.60
N HIS A 67 0.98 1.83 -1.82
CA HIS A 67 -0.01 2.10 -2.86
C HIS A 67 -1.26 2.77 -2.29
N VAL A 68 -1.57 3.97 -2.79
CA VAL A 68 -2.77 4.73 -2.44
C VAL A 68 -3.87 4.47 -3.48
N GLN A 69 -4.95 3.87 -3.01
CA GLN A 69 -6.05 3.45 -3.86
C GLN A 69 -6.87 4.63 -4.35
N GLY A 70 -7.26 4.62 -5.64
CA GLY A 70 -8.23 5.55 -6.20
C GLY A 70 -9.66 5.21 -5.76
N SER A 71 -10.43 6.24 -5.40
CA SER A 71 -11.83 6.09 -4.98
C SER A 71 -12.64 7.39 -5.15
N ALA A 72 -12.13 8.35 -5.96
CA ALA A 72 -12.65 9.72 -5.98
C ALA A 72 -12.69 10.35 -4.56
N TRP A 73 -11.68 10.07 -3.75
CA TRP A 73 -11.56 10.45 -2.33
C TRP A 73 -12.71 9.93 -1.43
N MET A 74 -13.53 9.00 -1.93
CA MET A 74 -14.58 8.34 -1.16
C MET A 74 -14.04 7.12 -0.42
N LYS A 75 -14.90 6.44 0.33
CA LYS A 75 -14.52 5.23 1.07
C LYS A 75 -13.98 4.15 0.12
N GLN A 76 -12.83 3.60 0.45
CA GLN A 76 -12.17 2.57 -0.34
C GLN A 76 -12.71 1.17 -0.01
N ASP A 77 -12.73 0.29 -1.02
CA ASP A 77 -12.74 -1.15 -0.78
C ASP A 77 -11.30 -1.60 -0.56
N ARG A 78 -10.96 -1.93 0.67
CA ARG A 78 -9.59 -2.25 1.08
C ARG A 78 -9.00 -3.50 0.42
N THR A 79 -9.85 -4.36 -0.10
CA THR A 79 -9.46 -5.68 -0.64
C THR A 79 -9.44 -5.72 -2.18
N ALA A 80 -10.10 -4.78 -2.83
CA ALA A 80 -10.27 -4.79 -4.29
C ALA A 80 -8.94 -4.85 -5.07
N LEU A 81 -7.88 -4.24 -4.55
CA LEU A 81 -6.57 -4.21 -5.21
C LEU A 81 -5.61 -5.29 -4.74
N VAL A 82 -5.98 -6.13 -3.77
CA VAL A 82 -5.13 -7.24 -3.31
C VAL A 82 -4.78 -8.19 -4.46
N PRO A 83 -5.72 -8.70 -5.29
CA PRO A 83 -5.37 -9.62 -6.36
C PRO A 83 -4.45 -9.01 -7.45
N PRO A 84 -4.71 -7.83 -8.02
CA PRO A 84 -3.82 -7.28 -9.02
C PRO A 84 -2.46 -6.87 -8.47
N LEU A 85 -2.37 -6.40 -7.23
CA LEU A 85 -1.11 -5.95 -6.63
C LEU A 85 -0.28 -7.11 -6.06
N SER A 86 -0.86 -8.29 -5.82
CA SER A 86 -0.08 -9.48 -5.50
C SER A 86 0.95 -9.82 -6.58
N ARG A 87 0.65 -9.50 -7.86
CA ARG A 87 1.60 -9.67 -8.97
C ARG A 87 2.84 -8.79 -8.86
N ILE A 88 2.75 -7.65 -8.17
CA ILE A 88 3.91 -6.81 -7.87
C ILE A 88 4.72 -7.47 -6.75
N ALA A 89 4.05 -8.02 -5.74
CA ALA A 89 4.74 -8.77 -4.68
C ALA A 89 5.45 -10.01 -5.21
N GLU A 90 4.86 -10.74 -6.15
CA GLU A 90 5.50 -11.87 -6.87
C GLU A 90 6.75 -11.45 -7.66
N ARG A 91 6.97 -10.16 -7.87
CA ARG A 91 8.17 -9.58 -8.51
C ARG A 91 9.21 -9.07 -7.52
N GLY A 92 9.04 -9.37 -6.23
CA GLY A 92 10.01 -9.02 -5.20
C GLY A 92 9.82 -7.62 -4.61
N PHE A 93 8.59 -7.13 -4.51
CA PHE A 93 8.25 -5.91 -3.79
C PHE A 93 7.35 -6.21 -2.60
N VAL A 94 7.62 -5.64 -1.45
CA VAL A 94 6.58 -5.51 -0.43
C VAL A 94 5.57 -4.49 -0.91
N VAL A 95 4.27 -4.81 -0.83
CA VAL A 95 3.22 -3.88 -1.22
C VAL A 95 2.32 -3.59 -0.03
N ALA A 96 2.15 -2.32 0.31
CA ALA A 96 1.23 -1.86 1.34
C ALA A 96 0.11 -1.04 0.69
N ILE A 97 -1.12 -1.55 0.71
CA ILE A 97 -2.30 -0.87 0.17
C ILE A 97 -2.93 -0.04 1.28
N VAL A 98 -3.04 1.25 1.07
CA VAL A 98 -3.43 2.23 2.09
C VAL A 98 -4.94 2.43 2.15
N GLU A 99 -5.53 2.22 3.33
CA GLU A 99 -6.80 2.85 3.68
C GLU A 99 -6.52 4.26 4.19
N TYR A 100 -7.18 5.26 3.63
CA TYR A 100 -7.06 6.65 4.09
C TYR A 100 -8.43 7.22 4.46
N ARG A 101 -8.46 8.26 5.29
CA ARG A 101 -9.69 8.96 5.65
C ARG A 101 -10.33 9.56 4.41
N HIS A 102 -11.52 9.10 4.06
CA HIS A 102 -12.25 9.61 2.91
C HIS A 102 -12.89 10.98 3.21
N SER A 103 -13.27 11.71 2.16
CA SER A 103 -13.81 13.07 2.25
C SER A 103 -15.10 13.19 3.06
N GLY A 104 -15.81 12.08 3.29
CA GLY A 104 -17.00 12.04 4.16
C GLY A 104 -16.69 12.11 5.65
N ILE A 105 -15.43 11.89 6.07
CA ILE A 105 -15.02 11.92 7.49
C ILE A 105 -13.90 12.91 7.77
N ALA A 106 -13.10 13.29 6.78
CA ALA A 106 -12.03 14.27 6.95
C ALA A 106 -11.75 15.02 5.65
N SER A 107 -11.57 16.34 5.77
CA SER A 107 -11.22 17.20 4.64
C SER A 107 -9.73 17.12 4.30
N PHE A 108 -9.35 17.61 3.11
CA PHE A 108 -7.94 17.88 2.78
C PHE A 108 -7.27 18.70 3.92
N PRO A 109 -6.03 18.36 4.32
CA PRO A 109 -5.08 17.43 3.71
C PRO A 109 -5.04 16.02 4.34
N ALA A 110 -6.09 15.57 5.03
CA ALA A 110 -6.09 14.33 5.81
C ALA A 110 -5.61 13.11 5.01
N GLN A 111 -5.99 12.99 3.73
CA GLN A 111 -5.61 11.89 2.86
C GLN A 111 -4.09 11.82 2.62
N ILE A 112 -3.46 13.00 2.51
CA ILE A 112 -2.01 13.13 2.33
C ILE A 112 -1.28 12.74 3.61
N GLN A 113 -1.77 13.20 4.74
CA GLN A 113 -1.25 12.87 6.08
C GLN A 113 -1.28 11.36 6.32
N ASP A 114 -2.37 10.71 5.95
CA ASP A 114 -2.55 9.27 6.10
C ASP A 114 -1.56 8.50 5.22
N ALA A 115 -1.37 8.91 3.96
CA ALA A 115 -0.38 8.29 3.07
C ALA A 115 1.06 8.44 3.59
N ARG A 116 1.43 9.63 4.11
CA ARG A 116 2.73 9.86 4.75
C ARG A 116 2.92 8.96 5.98
N ASN A 117 1.90 8.82 6.80
CA ASN A 117 1.94 7.96 7.98
C ASN A 117 2.01 6.46 7.63
N ALA A 118 1.41 6.05 6.51
CA ALA A 118 1.59 4.69 5.99
C ALA A 118 3.05 4.41 5.59
N VAL A 119 3.74 5.38 4.96
CA VAL A 119 5.18 5.28 4.66
C VAL A 119 6.01 5.16 5.95
N ARG A 120 5.73 6.01 6.95
CA ARG A 120 6.39 5.95 8.27
C ARG A 120 6.20 4.59 8.94
N PHE A 121 4.97 4.07 8.91
CA PHE A 121 4.65 2.75 9.46
C PHE A 121 5.46 1.64 8.79
N MET A 122 5.49 1.59 7.46
CA MET A 122 6.24 0.56 6.75
C MET A 122 7.75 0.63 7.03
N ARG A 123 8.30 1.84 7.14
CA ARG A 123 9.71 2.02 7.51
C ARG A 123 10.00 1.63 8.95
N ALA A 124 9.13 2.02 9.90
CA ALA A 124 9.28 1.68 11.31
C ALA A 124 9.22 0.17 11.58
N ASN A 125 8.43 -0.54 10.77
CA ASN A 125 8.23 -1.98 10.88
C ASN A 125 8.97 -2.77 9.77
N ALA A 126 10.04 -2.19 9.23
CA ALA A 126 10.78 -2.75 8.10
C ALA A 126 11.26 -4.19 8.35
N ALA A 127 11.79 -4.47 9.53
CA ALA A 127 12.23 -5.82 9.88
C ALA A 127 11.09 -6.85 9.90
N GLN A 128 9.91 -6.45 10.38
CA GLN A 128 8.75 -7.34 10.49
C GLN A 128 8.21 -7.77 9.12
N TYR A 129 8.27 -6.87 8.13
CA TYR A 129 7.71 -7.09 6.79
C TYR A 129 8.78 -7.27 5.72
N HIS A 130 10.03 -7.50 6.10
CA HIS A 130 11.16 -7.66 5.17
C HIS A 130 11.33 -6.47 4.22
N VAL A 131 11.07 -5.26 4.69
CA VAL A 131 11.20 -4.03 3.89
C VAL A 131 12.65 -3.54 3.90
N ASP A 132 13.16 -3.18 2.73
CA ASP A 132 14.34 -2.33 2.63
C ASP A 132 13.95 -0.88 2.95
N ALA A 133 14.31 -0.43 4.17
CA ALA A 133 13.91 0.87 4.71
C ALA A 133 14.43 2.07 3.91
N ASP A 134 15.43 1.87 3.06
CA ASP A 134 16.00 2.91 2.19
C ASP A 134 15.32 2.96 0.81
N ASN A 135 14.52 1.95 0.44
CA ASN A 135 13.90 1.80 -0.86
C ASN A 135 12.37 1.71 -0.79
N LEU A 136 11.73 2.76 -0.25
CA LEU A 136 10.28 2.92 -0.29
C LEU A 136 9.87 3.83 -1.45
N PHE A 137 8.76 3.47 -2.09
CA PHE A 137 8.13 4.20 -3.18
C PHE A 137 6.66 4.43 -2.86
N LEU A 138 6.14 5.60 -3.22
CA LEU A 138 4.71 5.83 -3.28
C LEU A 138 4.16 5.47 -4.65
N SER A 139 2.95 4.98 -4.69
CA SER A 139 2.20 4.82 -5.94
C SER A 139 0.72 5.07 -5.70
N GLY A 140 0.00 5.39 -6.76
CA GLY A 140 -1.45 5.54 -6.65
C GLY A 140 -2.12 5.72 -7.99
N CYS A 141 -3.42 5.51 -8.03
CA CYS A 141 -4.22 5.70 -9.23
C CYS A 141 -5.36 6.71 -8.99
N SER A 142 -5.72 7.50 -10.00
CA SER A 142 -6.82 8.48 -9.93
C SER A 142 -6.64 9.43 -8.73
N SER A 143 -7.64 9.56 -7.85
CA SER A 143 -7.52 10.35 -6.60
C SER A 143 -6.37 9.87 -5.71
N GLY A 144 -6.08 8.56 -5.69
CA GLY A 144 -4.92 8.02 -4.96
C GLY A 144 -3.59 8.41 -5.58
N GLY A 145 -3.51 8.56 -6.90
CA GLY A 145 -2.33 9.10 -7.60
C GLY A 145 -2.03 10.54 -7.18
N GLN A 146 -3.06 11.38 -7.10
CA GLN A 146 -2.93 12.74 -6.57
C GLN A 146 -2.42 12.73 -5.13
N VAL A 147 -3.01 11.91 -4.26
CA VAL A 147 -2.61 11.82 -2.85
C VAL A 147 -1.15 11.36 -2.73
N ALA A 148 -0.75 10.34 -3.49
CA ALA A 148 0.62 9.83 -3.49
C ALA A 148 1.63 10.90 -3.95
N LEU A 149 1.31 11.62 -5.04
CA LEU A 149 2.15 12.70 -5.56
C LEU A 149 2.29 13.84 -4.54
N LEU A 150 1.17 14.29 -3.97
CA LEU A 150 1.18 15.37 -2.99
C LEU A 150 1.91 14.97 -1.70
N ALA A 151 1.80 13.72 -1.26
CA ALA A 151 2.55 13.22 -0.10
C ALA A 151 4.07 13.27 -0.33
N ALA A 152 4.53 12.84 -1.51
CA ALA A 152 5.94 12.92 -1.88
C ALA A 152 6.46 14.37 -1.99
N VAL A 153 5.67 15.26 -2.61
CA VAL A 153 6.02 16.68 -2.76
C VAL A 153 6.00 17.40 -1.41
N ALA A 154 5.05 17.09 -0.53
CA ALA A 154 4.98 17.69 0.81
C ALA A 154 6.22 17.33 1.64
N HIS A 155 6.72 16.10 1.55
CA HIS A 155 7.99 15.72 2.17
C HIS A 155 9.16 16.52 1.59
N ALA A 156 9.29 16.55 0.26
CA ALA A 156 10.39 17.25 -0.42
C ALA A 156 10.40 18.77 -0.17
N ALA A 157 9.24 19.34 0.11
CA ALA A 157 9.06 20.77 0.43
C ALA A 157 9.07 21.07 1.95
N ASP A 158 9.38 20.07 2.78
CA ASP A 158 9.39 20.17 4.25
C ASP A 158 8.08 20.78 4.83
N ARG A 159 6.94 20.33 4.29
CA ARG A 159 5.60 20.79 4.68
C ARG A 159 5.15 20.10 5.96
N THR A 160 5.69 20.55 7.10
CA THR A 160 5.29 20.08 8.44
C THR A 160 3.87 20.53 8.81
N ASP A 161 3.36 21.58 8.18
CA ASP A 161 1.98 22.01 8.30
C ASP A 161 0.96 20.99 7.74
N MET A 162 1.43 20.01 6.98
CA MET A 162 0.66 18.86 6.52
C MET A 162 0.81 17.62 7.41
N ASP A 163 1.48 17.72 8.56
CA ASP A 163 1.49 16.65 9.55
C ASP A 163 0.26 16.75 10.45
N ASP A 164 -0.37 15.63 10.72
CA ASP A 164 -1.51 15.57 11.62
C ASP A 164 -1.08 15.05 12.99
N THR A 165 -0.85 15.99 13.90
CA THR A 165 -0.47 15.69 15.29
C THR A 165 -1.62 15.09 16.11
N SER A 166 -2.85 15.08 15.60
CA SER A 166 -4.00 14.47 16.25
C SER A 166 -4.11 12.96 15.99
N LEU A 167 -3.34 12.44 15.00
CA LEU A 167 -3.31 11.01 14.73
C LEU A 167 -2.48 10.27 15.79
N SER A 168 -3.08 9.24 16.36
CA SER A 168 -2.33 8.26 17.14
C SER A 168 -1.71 7.26 16.17
N LEU A 169 -0.39 7.36 15.99
CA LEU A 169 0.38 6.47 15.14
C LEU A 169 0.70 5.15 15.86
N ALA A 170 0.92 4.11 15.07
CA ALA A 170 1.47 2.87 15.61
C ALA A 170 2.83 3.12 16.31
N PRO A 171 3.21 2.30 17.29
CA PRO A 171 4.46 2.46 18.01
C PRO A 171 5.65 2.65 17.06
N ASN A 172 6.55 3.58 17.41
CA ASN A 172 7.79 3.91 16.68
C ASN A 172 7.63 4.56 15.29
N ALA A 173 6.42 4.87 14.83
CA ALA A 173 6.23 5.49 13.51
C ALA A 173 6.34 7.03 13.54
N ALA A 174 6.12 7.68 14.67
CA ALA A 174 6.08 9.14 14.77
C ALA A 174 7.43 9.82 14.44
N ASP A 175 8.54 9.22 14.87
CA ASP A 175 9.89 9.78 14.72
C ASP A 175 10.62 9.27 13.46
N VAL A 176 9.90 8.60 12.57
CA VAL A 176 10.47 7.98 11.37
C VAL A 176 10.15 8.82 10.14
N SER A 177 11.13 8.95 9.25
CA SER A 177 10.98 9.71 8.00
C SER A 177 9.93 9.07 7.07
N ASP A 178 9.15 9.93 6.41
CA ASP A 178 8.22 9.59 5.33
C ASP A 178 8.84 9.80 3.94
N ALA A 179 10.16 9.98 3.85
CA ALA A 179 10.87 10.10 2.59
C ALA A 179 10.64 8.87 1.69
N THR A 180 10.49 9.10 0.40
CA THR A 180 10.41 8.04 -0.60
C THR A 180 11.39 8.29 -1.73
N ARG A 181 11.83 7.22 -2.41
CA ARG A 181 12.75 7.29 -3.56
C ARG A 181 12.08 7.84 -4.81
N GLY A 182 10.77 7.72 -4.88
CA GLY A 182 10.00 8.19 -6.02
C GLY A 182 8.51 7.91 -5.87
N VAL A 183 7.75 8.43 -6.82
CA VAL A 183 6.30 8.23 -6.90
C VAL A 183 5.93 7.75 -8.29
N ILE A 184 4.99 6.80 -8.35
CA ILE A 184 4.38 6.30 -9.57
C ILE A 184 2.92 6.74 -9.57
N ASP A 185 2.63 7.70 -10.44
CA ASP A 185 1.27 8.23 -10.60
C ASP A 185 0.59 7.60 -11.82
N TYR A 186 -0.49 6.85 -11.56
CA TYR A 186 -1.36 6.30 -12.59
C TYR A 186 -2.57 7.23 -12.78
N PHE A 187 -2.53 8.10 -13.79
CA PHE A 187 -3.61 9.01 -14.16
C PHE A 187 -4.22 9.78 -12.96
N GLY A 188 -3.37 10.25 -12.05
CA GLY A 188 -3.79 11.05 -10.91
C GLY A 188 -4.40 12.38 -11.31
N ALA A 189 -5.33 12.86 -10.49
CA ALA A 189 -5.98 14.16 -10.68
C ALA A 189 -5.06 15.32 -10.26
N VAL A 190 -3.97 15.55 -11.00
CA VAL A 190 -2.93 16.52 -10.66
C VAL A 190 -3.41 17.98 -10.75
N ASN A 191 -4.49 18.23 -11.49
CA ASN A 191 -5.14 19.53 -11.53
C ASN A 191 -6.64 19.35 -11.20
N GLY A 192 -7.00 19.59 -9.94
CA GLY A 192 -8.37 19.39 -9.46
C GLY A 192 -9.42 20.23 -10.17
N GLN A 193 -9.08 21.44 -10.65
CA GLN A 193 -10.02 22.27 -11.40
C GLN A 193 -10.31 21.69 -12.77
N ILE A 194 -9.29 21.27 -13.49
CA ILE A 194 -9.47 20.64 -14.81
C ILE A 194 -10.18 19.31 -14.65
N CYS A 195 -9.84 18.49 -13.67
CA CYS A 195 -10.47 17.21 -13.42
C CYS A 195 -11.98 17.37 -13.16
N LEU A 196 -12.37 18.29 -12.28
CA LEU A 196 -13.78 18.52 -11.95
C LEU A 196 -14.57 19.13 -13.10
N LEU A 197 -13.97 19.98 -13.92
CA LEU A 197 -14.63 20.64 -15.05
C LEU A 197 -14.86 19.69 -16.25
N TYR A 198 -13.90 18.80 -16.52
CA TYR A 198 -13.93 17.98 -17.74
C TYR A 198 -14.35 16.53 -17.52
N THR A 199 -14.22 15.98 -16.31
CA THR A 199 -14.50 14.56 -16.04
C THR A 199 -15.75 14.32 -15.21
N SER A 200 -16.27 15.35 -14.54
CA SER A 200 -17.50 15.28 -13.75
C SER A 200 -18.34 16.52 -14.05
N PRO A 201 -19.16 16.49 -15.12
CA PRO A 201 -20.10 17.57 -15.37
C PRO A 201 -20.98 17.73 -14.14
N SER A 202 -20.99 18.94 -13.58
CA SER A 202 -21.86 19.29 -12.47
C SER A 202 -23.32 19.13 -12.87
N PRO A 203 -24.23 18.70 -11.98
CA PRO A 203 -25.66 18.75 -12.26
C PRO A 203 -26.16 20.13 -12.70
N ARG A 204 -25.41 21.20 -12.42
CA ARG A 204 -25.71 22.55 -12.93
C ARG A 204 -25.41 22.73 -14.41
N ASP A 205 -24.48 21.95 -14.97
CA ASP A 205 -24.12 22.01 -16.40
C ASP A 205 -25.12 21.25 -17.29
N ILE A 206 -25.98 20.44 -16.68
CA ILE A 206 -27.03 19.65 -17.38
C ILE A 206 -28.37 20.38 -17.38
N SER A 207 -28.55 21.42 -16.55
CA SER A 207 -29.82 22.17 -16.44
C SER A 207 -29.91 23.41 -17.33
N GLY A 208 -28.97 23.59 -18.25
CA GLY A 208 -28.86 24.74 -19.17
C GLY A 208 -29.21 24.43 -20.61
N SER A 209 -30.33 23.71 -20.88
CA SER A 209 -30.94 23.58 -22.19
C SER A 209 -32.45 23.70 -22.11
#